data_503cbb2c43031b76c55ce54c1d683a4b
#
_entry.id   503cbb2c43031b76c55ce54c1d683a4b
#
_cell.length_a   1.000
_cell.length_b   1.000
_cell.length_c   1.000
_cell.angle_alpha   90.00
_cell.angle_beta   90.00
_cell.angle_gamma   90.00
#
_symmetry.space_group_name_H-M   'P 1'
#
loop_
_entity.id
_entity.type
_entity.pdbx_description
1 polymer ?
#
loop_
_entity_poly.entity_id
_entity_poly.type
_entity_poly.pdbx_seq_one_letter_code
_entity_poly.pdbx_strand_id
1 'polypeptide(L)'
;MATAQTTKLDAPLHEYLRAHARVQADKAAYLWYGHAVTYGELDRASDAFAARLATLGVKKGEPVALFLNNCPQYVMAHYAIQKLGAIVCPCGPLNKEHELEYQLNDLQARVIIAADNLLPVVAQVRGKTALTHVFAVRYADLLPQQPRVDIPAELLAMQREPQPLPANVEDFLVATQGHARPPQVALDMDDVALMTYTSGTTGLPKGAMLTYRNALYKSAAAANCNGVGADDVLLAIAPLYHIAGMVMGINVTVFTGATSVLLFRFDPVAVLQAIERHRVTWWYSIAPMNVFAMQAAGAKDFDLSSLRMNPVTSFGITFTEALAAQWKTLAVNCNSFEAAYGLSETHTVDTYMPHDAIRWGTQGQAIPGNEIRILDAESGRECATGEVGEIVMRSAGVFKGYWNKPEATAQTLRDGWAYTGDMGKLDADGYLTFIGRFKEMIKVSGYSVFPEEVETILTKHPAIAQAAVIGVPDPDKGEVVKAFVVLRPGQAVSAADIVAWSRDNMAAYKAPREVKLIDALPATGAGKVLRRLLKDPT
;
A
#
# COMPACT_ATOMS: atom_id res chain seq x y z
N MET A 1 20.15 -20.97 -22.04
CA MET A 1 19.43 -19.84 -22.66
C MET A 1 19.86 -18.59 -21.95
N ALA A 2 20.41 -17.62 -22.65
CA ALA A 2 21.02 -16.43 -22.07
C ALA A 2 19.91 -15.57 -21.46
N THR A 3 19.88 -15.46 -20.13
CA THR A 3 19.13 -14.42 -19.42
C THR A 3 19.70 -13.09 -19.87
N ALA A 4 18.90 -12.30 -20.60
CA ALA A 4 19.21 -10.91 -20.86
C ALA A 4 19.39 -10.22 -19.49
N GLN A 5 20.62 -10.00 -19.08
CA GLN A 5 20.96 -9.11 -17.97
C GLN A 5 20.40 -7.74 -18.33
N THR A 6 19.26 -7.40 -17.77
CA THR A 6 18.78 -6.02 -17.77
C THR A 6 19.86 -5.21 -17.08
N THR A 7 20.61 -4.43 -17.84
CA THR A 7 21.64 -3.52 -17.32
C THR A 7 20.95 -2.69 -16.24
N LYS A 8 21.38 -2.81 -14.99
CA LYS A 8 20.86 -2.00 -13.87
C LYS A 8 21.16 -0.55 -14.21
N LEU A 9 20.14 0.18 -14.67
CA LEU A 9 20.26 1.62 -14.93
C LEU A 9 20.26 2.34 -13.57
N ASP A 10 21.23 3.17 -13.30
CA ASP A 10 21.16 4.14 -12.20
C ASP A 10 20.39 5.37 -12.72
N ALA A 11 19.07 5.20 -12.84
CA ALA A 11 18.18 6.15 -13.47
C ALA A 11 16.75 6.04 -12.89
N PRO A 12 15.91 7.09 -13.01
CA PRO A 12 14.51 7.03 -12.63
C PRO A 12 13.75 5.89 -13.33
N LEU A 13 12.71 5.35 -12.68
CA LEU A 13 11.95 4.20 -13.21
C LEU A 13 11.27 4.47 -14.57
N HIS A 14 10.95 5.71 -14.89
CA HIS A 14 10.42 6.03 -16.23
C HIS A 14 11.46 5.82 -17.36
N GLU A 15 12.76 5.79 -17.06
CA GLU A 15 13.79 5.41 -18.05
C GLU A 15 13.83 3.88 -18.25
N TYR A 16 13.49 3.07 -17.21
CA TYR A 16 13.23 1.64 -17.37
C TYR A 16 12.01 1.39 -18.27
N LEU A 17 10.92 2.16 -18.06
CA LEU A 17 9.76 2.12 -18.95
C LEU A 17 10.17 2.38 -20.41
N ARG A 18 10.93 3.43 -20.67
CA ARG A 18 11.45 3.75 -22.02
C ARG A 18 12.34 2.64 -22.58
N ALA A 19 13.19 2.04 -21.76
CA ALA A 19 14.04 0.94 -22.18
C ALA A 19 13.20 -0.27 -22.61
N HIS A 20 12.19 -0.64 -21.83
CA HIS A 20 11.27 -1.74 -22.18
C HIS A 20 10.44 -1.41 -23.43
N ALA A 21 9.94 -0.18 -23.56
CA ALA A 21 9.21 0.27 -24.74
C ALA A 21 10.04 0.18 -26.04
N ARG A 22 11.37 0.30 -25.94
CA ARG A 22 12.27 0.15 -27.11
C ARG A 22 12.52 -1.30 -27.51
N VAL A 23 12.62 -2.22 -26.53
CA VAL A 23 13.06 -3.60 -26.80
C VAL A 23 11.91 -4.61 -26.82
N GLN A 24 10.78 -4.28 -26.22
CA GLN A 24 9.60 -5.15 -26.12
C GLN A 24 8.29 -4.33 -26.14
N ALA A 25 8.16 -3.44 -27.15
CA ALA A 25 7.06 -2.48 -27.25
C ALA A 25 5.67 -3.14 -27.15
N ASP A 26 5.50 -4.30 -27.76
CA ASP A 26 4.23 -5.01 -27.85
C ASP A 26 3.93 -5.91 -26.65
N LYS A 27 4.87 -6.05 -25.71
CA LYS A 27 4.63 -6.80 -24.49
C LYS A 27 3.65 -6.04 -23.60
N ALA A 28 2.64 -6.75 -23.07
CA ALA A 28 1.73 -6.18 -22.09
C ALA A 28 2.48 -5.78 -20.82
N ALA A 29 2.42 -4.50 -20.46
CA ALA A 29 2.83 -4.01 -19.15
C ALA A 29 1.69 -4.23 -18.14
N TYR A 30 0.45 -3.93 -18.56
CA TYR A 30 -0.73 -4.12 -17.74
C TYR A 30 -1.85 -4.84 -18.49
N LEU A 31 -2.55 -5.72 -17.77
CA LEU A 31 -3.77 -6.37 -18.22
C LEU A 31 -4.93 -5.87 -17.34
N TRP A 32 -5.87 -5.16 -17.96
CA TRP A 32 -7.05 -4.58 -17.32
C TRP A 32 -8.29 -5.33 -17.74
N TYR A 33 -8.74 -6.28 -16.92
CA TYR A 33 -9.87 -7.18 -17.20
C TYR A 33 -9.77 -7.92 -18.55
N GLY A 34 -8.58 -8.03 -19.10
CA GLY A 34 -8.27 -8.65 -20.40
C GLY A 34 -7.85 -7.66 -21.50
N HIS A 35 -8.07 -6.35 -21.32
CA HIS A 35 -7.46 -5.34 -22.18
C HIS A 35 -5.96 -5.20 -21.84
N ALA A 36 -5.13 -5.26 -22.86
CA ALA A 36 -3.69 -5.10 -22.70
C ALA A 36 -3.27 -3.64 -22.96
N VAL A 37 -2.53 -3.07 -22.02
CA VAL A 37 -1.76 -1.84 -22.22
C VAL A 37 -0.30 -2.25 -22.34
N THR A 38 0.28 -2.09 -23.52
CA THR A 38 1.66 -2.51 -23.79
C THR A 38 2.69 -1.52 -23.23
N TYR A 39 3.97 -1.93 -23.14
CA TYR A 39 5.06 -1.03 -22.74
C TYR A 39 5.19 0.15 -23.70
N GLY A 40 5.03 -0.09 -25.01
CA GLY A 40 5.06 0.96 -26.02
C GLY A 40 3.90 1.95 -25.90
N GLU A 41 2.70 1.46 -25.62
CA GLU A 41 1.52 2.31 -25.39
C GLU A 41 1.66 3.13 -24.11
N LEU A 42 2.11 2.50 -23.01
CA LEU A 42 2.31 3.17 -21.73
C LEU A 42 3.35 4.29 -21.82
N ASP A 43 4.48 4.03 -22.49
CA ASP A 43 5.53 5.05 -22.68
C ASP A 43 5.02 6.22 -23.54
N ARG A 44 4.34 5.93 -24.66
CA ARG A 44 3.76 6.94 -25.55
C ARG A 44 2.68 7.77 -24.86
N ALA A 45 1.73 7.12 -24.18
CA ALA A 45 0.64 7.82 -23.46
C ALA A 45 1.18 8.73 -22.35
N SER A 46 2.17 8.24 -21.60
CA SER A 46 2.80 9.04 -20.56
C SER A 46 3.67 10.18 -21.13
N ASP A 47 4.30 10.02 -22.31
CA ASP A 47 4.99 11.11 -23.00
C ASP A 47 4.00 12.18 -23.48
N ALA A 48 2.89 11.78 -24.10
CA ALA A 48 1.87 12.72 -24.59
C ALA A 48 1.25 13.52 -23.44
N PHE A 49 0.90 12.85 -22.34
CA PHE A 49 0.33 13.54 -21.18
C PHE A 49 1.36 14.44 -20.48
N ALA A 50 2.62 14.01 -20.37
CA ALA A 50 3.69 14.88 -19.86
C ALA A 50 3.86 16.15 -20.74
N ALA A 51 3.82 16.02 -22.07
CA ALA A 51 3.82 17.17 -22.95
C ALA A 51 2.60 18.09 -22.71
N ARG A 52 1.40 17.53 -22.48
CA ARG A 52 0.22 18.32 -22.14
C ARG A 52 0.41 19.07 -20.82
N LEU A 53 0.90 18.42 -19.77
CA LEU A 53 1.21 19.07 -18.49
C LEU A 53 2.22 20.22 -18.65
N ALA A 54 3.25 20.02 -19.50
CA ALA A 54 4.23 21.07 -19.80
C ALA A 54 3.59 22.30 -20.46
N THR A 55 2.59 22.13 -21.36
CA THR A 55 1.86 23.27 -21.96
C THR A 55 1.02 24.04 -20.95
N LEU A 56 0.63 23.41 -19.83
CA LEU A 56 -0.04 24.05 -18.70
C LEU A 56 0.93 24.71 -17.72
N GLY A 57 2.23 24.69 -18.05
CA GLY A 57 3.28 25.29 -17.24
C GLY A 57 3.66 24.49 -15.99
N VAL A 58 3.37 23.19 -15.95
CA VAL A 58 3.86 22.31 -14.88
C VAL A 58 5.38 22.14 -15.02
N LYS A 59 6.10 22.35 -13.92
CA LYS A 59 7.57 22.33 -13.88
C LYS A 59 8.08 21.27 -12.92
N LYS A 60 9.37 20.99 -13.02
CA LYS A 60 10.13 20.18 -12.07
C LYS A 60 9.86 20.65 -10.62
N GLY A 61 9.59 19.69 -9.73
CA GLY A 61 9.31 19.94 -8.32
C GLY A 61 7.88 20.41 -8.00
N GLU A 62 7.01 20.63 -9.01
CA GLU A 62 5.61 21.00 -8.76
C GLU A 62 4.76 19.77 -8.43
N PRO A 63 3.92 19.83 -7.37
CA PRO A 63 2.99 18.76 -7.03
C PRO A 63 1.84 18.64 -8.05
N VAL A 64 1.52 17.40 -8.44
CA VAL A 64 0.35 17.07 -9.27
C VAL A 64 -0.45 16.00 -8.54
N ALA A 65 -1.73 16.29 -8.26
CA ALA A 65 -2.59 15.41 -7.48
C ALA A 65 -3.20 14.28 -8.34
N LEU A 66 -3.20 13.04 -7.81
CA LEU A 66 -3.89 11.89 -8.39
C LEU A 66 -4.99 11.43 -7.45
N PHE A 67 -6.25 11.59 -7.84
CA PHE A 67 -7.43 11.24 -7.05
C PHE A 67 -8.19 10.09 -7.73
N LEU A 68 -7.55 8.90 -7.74
CA LEU A 68 -7.93 7.73 -8.53
C LEU A 68 -7.83 6.43 -7.74
N ASN A 69 -8.73 5.49 -8.04
CA ASN A 69 -8.52 4.06 -7.74
C ASN A 69 -7.55 3.42 -8.76
N ASN A 70 -7.30 2.13 -8.58
CA ASN A 70 -6.50 1.35 -9.52
C ASN A 70 -7.09 1.39 -10.93
N CYS A 71 -6.29 1.80 -11.89
CA CYS A 71 -6.61 1.77 -13.32
C CYS A 71 -5.32 1.99 -14.14
N PRO A 72 -5.28 1.61 -15.43
CA PRO A 72 -4.12 1.88 -16.28
C PRO A 72 -3.79 3.37 -16.41
N GLN A 73 -4.81 4.22 -16.41
CA GLN A 73 -4.65 5.68 -16.50
C GLN A 73 -3.89 6.25 -15.29
N TYR A 74 -4.02 5.61 -14.10
CA TYR A 74 -3.18 5.97 -12.94
C TYR A 74 -1.70 5.82 -13.27
N VAL A 75 -1.32 4.70 -13.88
CA VAL A 75 0.08 4.40 -14.21
C VAL A 75 0.59 5.35 -15.31
N MET A 76 -0.25 5.64 -16.31
CA MET A 76 0.07 6.63 -17.36
C MET A 76 0.34 8.02 -16.75
N ALA A 77 -0.54 8.48 -15.86
CA ALA A 77 -0.40 9.76 -15.17
C ALA A 77 0.85 9.79 -14.26
N HIS A 78 1.08 8.71 -13.50
CA HIS A 78 2.24 8.57 -12.62
C HIS A 78 3.55 8.80 -13.36
N TYR A 79 3.77 8.08 -14.47
CA TYR A 79 5.00 8.25 -15.23
C TYR A 79 5.06 9.55 -16.04
N ALA A 80 3.93 10.07 -16.49
CA ALA A 80 3.88 11.38 -17.15
C ALA A 80 4.36 12.51 -16.23
N ILE A 81 3.91 12.51 -14.99
CA ILE A 81 4.32 13.49 -13.97
C ILE A 81 5.83 13.37 -13.70
N GLN A 82 6.31 12.15 -13.51
CA GLN A 82 7.72 11.89 -13.22
C GLN A 82 8.64 12.25 -14.40
N LYS A 83 8.21 12.07 -15.65
CA LYS A 83 8.98 12.46 -16.85
C LYS A 83 9.23 13.96 -16.94
N LEU A 84 8.40 14.79 -16.30
CA LEU A 84 8.61 16.24 -16.16
C LEU A 84 9.41 16.61 -14.91
N GLY A 85 9.79 15.66 -14.07
CA GLY A 85 10.37 15.95 -12.76
C GLY A 85 9.38 16.57 -11.78
N ALA A 86 8.09 16.55 -12.10
CA ALA A 86 7.02 16.95 -11.20
C ALA A 86 6.77 15.84 -10.15
N ILE A 87 6.09 16.19 -9.07
CA ILE A 87 5.88 15.30 -7.92
C ILE A 87 4.52 14.64 -8.03
N VAL A 88 4.49 13.31 -8.03
CA VAL A 88 3.24 12.54 -7.95
C VAL A 88 2.67 12.65 -6.54
N CYS A 89 1.43 13.10 -6.39
CA CYS A 89 0.79 13.29 -5.09
C CYS A 89 -0.54 12.52 -5.02
N PRO A 90 -0.53 11.24 -4.60
CA PRO A 90 -1.74 10.46 -4.47
C PRO A 90 -2.68 11.03 -3.40
N CYS A 91 -3.97 11.14 -3.74
CA CYS A 91 -5.07 11.42 -2.84
C CYS A 91 -5.93 10.17 -2.73
N GLY A 92 -6.28 9.76 -1.51
CA GLY A 92 -7.12 8.57 -1.31
C GLY A 92 -8.52 8.76 -1.92
N PRO A 93 -9.00 7.87 -2.81
CA PRO A 93 -10.30 8.02 -3.48
C PRO A 93 -11.50 8.05 -2.53
N LEU A 94 -11.30 7.64 -1.28
CA LEU A 94 -12.32 7.73 -0.23
C LEU A 94 -12.33 9.07 0.51
N ASN A 95 -11.36 9.95 0.22
CA ASN A 95 -11.30 11.29 0.82
C ASN A 95 -12.57 12.07 0.47
N LYS A 96 -13.10 12.75 1.48
CA LYS A 96 -14.19 13.70 1.34
C LYS A 96 -13.66 15.13 1.18
N GLU A 97 -14.56 16.09 1.11
CA GLU A 97 -14.24 17.52 0.91
C GLU A 97 -13.10 18.01 1.82
N HIS A 98 -13.22 17.85 3.13
CA HIS A 98 -12.22 18.38 4.09
C HIS A 98 -10.84 17.78 3.93
N GLU A 99 -10.76 16.47 3.68
CA GLU A 99 -9.49 15.75 3.53
C GLU A 99 -8.80 16.14 2.23
N LEU A 100 -9.59 16.23 1.13
CA LEU A 100 -9.07 16.64 -0.17
C LEU A 100 -8.65 18.11 -0.16
N GLU A 101 -9.47 19.00 0.40
CA GLU A 101 -9.17 20.43 0.56
C GLU A 101 -7.87 20.65 1.34
N TYR A 102 -7.72 19.97 2.48
CA TYR A 102 -6.51 20.03 3.28
C TYR A 102 -5.28 19.63 2.47
N GLN A 103 -5.33 18.45 1.81
CA GLN A 103 -4.19 17.93 1.08
C GLN A 103 -3.80 18.82 -0.10
N LEU A 104 -4.78 19.31 -0.88
CA LEU A 104 -4.53 20.22 -2.01
C LEU A 104 -3.94 21.56 -1.58
N ASN A 105 -4.38 22.09 -0.43
CA ASN A 105 -3.86 23.34 0.12
C ASN A 105 -2.45 23.17 0.71
N ASP A 106 -2.16 22.05 1.38
CA ASP A 106 -0.81 21.76 1.87
C ASP A 106 0.18 21.58 0.70
N LEU A 107 -0.27 20.96 -0.40
CA LEU A 107 0.51 20.77 -1.63
C LEU A 107 0.63 22.04 -2.48
N GLN A 108 -0.31 22.98 -2.39
CA GLN A 108 -0.49 24.07 -3.37
C GLN A 108 -0.64 23.54 -4.81
N ALA A 109 -1.31 22.38 -4.97
CA ALA A 109 -1.46 21.72 -6.25
C ALA A 109 -2.36 22.51 -7.21
N ARG A 110 -1.86 22.78 -8.42
CA ARG A 110 -2.61 23.50 -9.47
C ARG A 110 -3.32 22.55 -10.44
N VAL A 111 -2.88 21.29 -10.49
CA VAL A 111 -3.41 20.26 -11.39
C VAL A 111 -3.86 19.06 -10.58
N ILE A 112 -5.03 18.52 -10.90
CA ILE A 112 -5.54 17.27 -10.38
C ILE A 112 -6.01 16.35 -11.52
N ILE A 113 -5.66 15.08 -11.44
CA ILE A 113 -6.22 14.01 -12.27
C ILE A 113 -7.17 13.23 -11.36
N ALA A 114 -8.46 13.26 -11.64
CA ALA A 114 -9.50 12.67 -10.81
C ALA A 114 -10.40 11.73 -11.61
N ALA A 115 -10.95 10.71 -10.96
CA ALA A 115 -11.99 9.91 -11.58
C ALA A 115 -13.27 10.74 -11.80
N ASP A 116 -14.00 10.44 -12.86
CA ASP A 116 -15.22 11.18 -13.22
C ASP A 116 -16.28 11.14 -12.11
N ASN A 117 -16.46 10.02 -11.44
CA ASN A 117 -17.35 9.88 -10.28
C ASN A 117 -16.89 10.64 -9.02
N LEU A 118 -15.65 11.13 -8.98
CA LEU A 118 -15.09 11.94 -7.90
C LEU A 118 -15.09 13.45 -8.22
N LEU A 119 -15.45 13.84 -9.44
CA LEU A 119 -15.53 15.25 -9.83
C LEU A 119 -16.46 16.10 -8.94
N PRO A 120 -17.58 15.58 -8.39
CA PRO A 120 -18.39 16.34 -7.44
C PRO A 120 -17.61 16.80 -6.20
N VAL A 121 -16.72 15.97 -5.65
CA VAL A 121 -15.85 16.33 -4.51
C VAL A 121 -14.81 17.36 -4.95
N VAL A 122 -14.20 17.19 -6.14
CA VAL A 122 -13.25 18.17 -6.70
C VAL A 122 -13.92 19.54 -6.91
N ALA A 123 -15.17 19.58 -7.40
CA ALA A 123 -15.90 20.82 -7.61
C ALA A 123 -16.15 21.59 -6.30
N GLN A 124 -16.41 20.89 -5.19
CA GLN A 124 -16.62 21.50 -3.87
C GLN A 124 -15.37 22.20 -3.32
N VAL A 125 -14.18 21.68 -3.64
CA VAL A 125 -12.91 22.21 -3.12
C VAL A 125 -12.18 23.14 -4.09
N ARG A 126 -12.54 23.15 -5.39
CA ARG A 126 -11.81 23.89 -6.42
C ARG A 126 -11.68 25.37 -6.12
N GLY A 127 -12.76 26.00 -5.68
CA GLY A 127 -12.77 27.44 -5.34
C GLY A 127 -12.06 27.81 -4.03
N LYS A 128 -11.65 26.80 -3.26
CA LYS A 128 -10.98 26.94 -1.95
C LYS A 128 -9.50 26.54 -2.00
N THR A 129 -9.01 26.15 -3.17
CA THR A 129 -7.65 25.63 -3.39
C THR A 129 -6.97 26.32 -4.57
N ALA A 130 -5.72 26.01 -4.82
CA ALA A 130 -4.96 26.54 -5.96
C ALA A 130 -5.29 25.85 -7.30
N LEU A 131 -6.28 24.94 -7.35
CA LEU A 131 -6.60 24.16 -8.55
C LEU A 131 -7.07 25.03 -9.71
N THR A 132 -6.33 24.96 -10.81
CA THR A 132 -6.65 25.61 -12.09
C THR A 132 -7.08 24.62 -13.17
N HIS A 133 -6.47 23.42 -13.18
CA HIS A 133 -6.70 22.40 -14.20
C HIS A 133 -7.16 21.09 -13.59
N VAL A 134 -8.19 20.50 -14.20
CA VAL A 134 -8.78 19.22 -13.79
C VAL A 134 -8.85 18.30 -15.01
N PHE A 135 -8.27 17.12 -14.90
CA PHE A 135 -8.39 16.03 -15.87
C PHE A 135 -9.31 14.95 -15.30
N ALA A 136 -10.26 14.50 -16.09
CA ALA A 136 -11.16 13.41 -15.72
C ALA A 136 -10.69 12.08 -16.31
N VAL A 137 -10.62 11.06 -15.48
CA VAL A 137 -10.41 9.68 -15.87
C VAL A 137 -11.72 8.93 -15.78
N ARG A 138 -12.15 8.31 -16.87
CA ARG A 138 -13.24 7.34 -16.85
C ARG A 138 -12.63 5.93 -16.77
N TYR A 139 -12.92 5.23 -15.69
CA TYR A 139 -12.41 3.86 -15.49
C TYR A 139 -12.86 2.89 -16.57
N ALA A 140 -14.00 3.17 -17.19
CA ALA A 140 -14.60 2.33 -18.21
C ALA A 140 -13.97 2.45 -19.60
N ASP A 141 -13.18 3.52 -19.87
CA ASP A 141 -12.64 3.79 -21.21
C ASP A 141 -11.76 2.67 -21.79
N LEU A 142 -11.06 1.96 -20.92
CA LEU A 142 -10.18 0.85 -21.30
C LEU A 142 -10.74 -0.54 -20.96
N LEU A 143 -12.03 -0.63 -20.64
CA LEU A 143 -12.66 -1.92 -20.40
C LEU A 143 -12.84 -2.68 -21.73
N PRO A 144 -12.50 -3.98 -21.76
CA PRO A 144 -12.66 -4.79 -22.97
C PRO A 144 -14.14 -5.12 -23.24
N GLN A 145 -14.47 -5.34 -24.51
CA GLN A 145 -15.80 -5.84 -24.90
C GLN A 145 -16.03 -7.29 -24.41
N GLN A 146 -14.98 -8.08 -24.34
CA GLN A 146 -15.00 -9.47 -23.87
C GLN A 146 -14.04 -9.61 -22.70
N PRO A 147 -14.50 -9.39 -21.47
CA PRO A 147 -13.63 -9.46 -20.29
C PRO A 147 -13.17 -10.90 -20.03
N ARG A 148 -11.93 -11.04 -19.60
CA ARG A 148 -11.38 -12.32 -19.14
C ARG A 148 -11.56 -12.54 -17.65
N VAL A 149 -11.85 -11.50 -16.91
CA VAL A 149 -12.09 -11.50 -15.47
C VAL A 149 -13.37 -10.71 -15.21
N ASP A 150 -14.17 -11.12 -14.25
CA ASP A 150 -15.42 -10.46 -13.93
C ASP A 150 -15.19 -8.99 -13.57
N ILE A 151 -15.89 -8.10 -14.26
CA ILE A 151 -15.82 -6.67 -14.05
C ILE A 151 -16.79 -6.29 -12.92
N PRO A 152 -16.36 -5.50 -11.91
CA PRO A 152 -17.25 -4.99 -10.88
C PRO A 152 -18.49 -4.29 -11.45
N ALA A 153 -19.66 -4.56 -10.87
CA ALA A 153 -20.94 -4.01 -11.35
C ALA A 153 -20.93 -2.48 -11.44
N GLU A 154 -20.21 -1.80 -10.54
CA GLU A 154 -20.04 -0.36 -10.57
C GLU A 154 -19.30 0.15 -11.81
N LEU A 155 -18.25 -0.55 -12.27
CA LEU A 155 -17.55 -0.18 -13.50
C LEU A 155 -18.42 -0.40 -14.74
N LEU A 156 -19.21 -1.49 -14.76
CA LEU A 156 -20.18 -1.76 -15.83
C LEU A 156 -21.28 -0.69 -15.86
N ALA A 157 -21.72 -0.19 -14.71
CA ALA A 157 -22.69 0.90 -14.64
C ALA A 157 -22.11 2.20 -15.23
N MET A 158 -20.88 2.56 -14.90
CA MET A 158 -20.17 3.72 -15.46
C MET A 158 -19.99 3.61 -16.99
N GLN A 159 -19.77 2.40 -17.50
CA GLN A 159 -19.64 2.16 -18.94
C GLN A 159 -20.97 2.35 -19.68
N ARG A 160 -22.10 1.94 -19.09
CA ARG A 160 -23.42 2.03 -19.71
C ARG A 160 -23.97 3.45 -19.77
N GLU A 161 -23.64 4.26 -18.78
CA GLU A 161 -24.16 5.61 -18.61
C GLU A 161 -23.01 6.62 -18.41
N PRO A 162 -22.16 6.86 -19.43
CA PRO A 162 -21.08 7.81 -19.31
C PRO A 162 -21.62 9.23 -19.14
N GLN A 163 -21.21 9.90 -18.06
CA GLN A 163 -21.64 11.28 -17.81
C GLN A 163 -20.82 12.25 -18.67
N PRO A 164 -21.46 13.31 -19.21
CA PRO A 164 -20.72 14.36 -19.90
C PRO A 164 -19.78 15.09 -18.92
N LEU A 165 -18.57 15.41 -19.39
CA LEU A 165 -17.64 16.16 -18.59
C LEU A 165 -18.05 17.64 -18.49
N PRO A 166 -17.88 18.29 -17.33
CA PRO A 166 -18.04 19.75 -17.21
C PRO A 166 -17.12 20.49 -18.19
N ALA A 167 -17.56 21.64 -18.72
CA ALA A 167 -16.84 22.39 -19.75
C ALA A 167 -15.39 22.81 -19.37
N ASN A 168 -15.09 22.86 -18.08
CA ASN A 168 -13.78 23.22 -17.54
C ASN A 168 -12.97 22.02 -17.01
N VAL A 169 -13.31 20.82 -17.48
CA VAL A 169 -12.64 19.54 -17.17
C VAL A 169 -12.20 18.91 -18.48
N GLU A 170 -10.94 18.55 -18.58
CA GLU A 170 -10.37 17.89 -19.75
C GLU A 170 -10.47 16.37 -19.61
N ASP A 171 -10.69 15.69 -20.72
CA ASP A 171 -10.65 14.23 -20.78
C ASP A 171 -9.20 13.74 -20.75
N PHE A 172 -8.88 12.91 -19.76
CA PHE A 172 -7.52 12.39 -19.58
C PHE A 172 -7.08 11.53 -20.77
N LEU A 173 -7.95 10.62 -21.25
CA LEU A 173 -7.57 9.72 -22.32
C LEU A 173 -7.32 10.47 -23.62
N VAL A 174 -8.10 11.51 -23.91
CA VAL A 174 -7.86 12.40 -25.06
C VAL A 174 -6.49 13.10 -24.93
N ALA A 175 -6.14 13.56 -23.70
CA ALA A 175 -4.86 14.21 -23.45
C ALA A 175 -3.65 13.27 -23.55
N THR A 176 -3.87 11.94 -23.53
CA THR A 176 -2.81 10.92 -23.72
C THR A 176 -2.65 10.49 -25.18
N GLN A 177 -3.49 11.00 -26.08
CA GLN A 177 -3.40 10.66 -27.51
C GLN A 177 -2.29 11.45 -28.22
N GLY A 178 -1.79 10.85 -29.30
CA GLY A 178 -0.78 11.48 -30.13
C GLY A 178 0.65 11.04 -29.84
N HIS A 179 1.60 11.78 -30.43
CA HIS A 179 3.04 11.46 -30.38
C HIS A 179 3.87 12.63 -29.80
N ALA A 180 3.22 13.56 -29.10
CA ALA A 180 3.92 14.66 -28.45
C ALA A 180 4.91 14.12 -27.41
N ARG A 181 6.10 14.70 -27.37
CA ARG A 181 7.10 14.36 -26.35
C ARG A 181 7.25 15.50 -25.36
N PRO A 182 7.46 15.19 -24.08
CA PRO A 182 7.73 16.22 -23.09
C PRO A 182 9.09 16.89 -23.37
N PRO A 183 9.30 18.13 -22.90
CA PRO A 183 10.62 18.73 -22.87
C PRO A 183 11.58 17.86 -22.05
N GLN A 184 12.85 17.85 -22.44
CA GLN A 184 13.88 17.21 -21.63
C GLN A 184 14.10 17.99 -20.34
N VAL A 185 14.07 17.30 -19.22
CA VAL A 185 14.29 17.86 -17.88
C VAL A 185 15.51 17.18 -17.25
N ALA A 186 16.45 17.98 -16.78
CA ALA A 186 17.58 17.44 -16.01
C ALA A 186 17.09 17.00 -14.62
N LEU A 187 17.14 15.70 -14.35
CA LEU A 187 16.72 15.09 -13.10
C LEU A 187 17.93 14.62 -12.31
N ASP A 188 17.85 14.81 -10.97
CA ASP A 188 18.73 14.19 -10.02
C ASP A 188 18.01 13.01 -9.35
N MET A 189 18.74 11.94 -9.01
CA MET A 189 18.15 10.80 -8.31
C MET A 189 17.63 11.18 -6.92
N ASP A 190 18.09 12.28 -6.35
CA ASP A 190 17.63 12.81 -5.06
C ASP A 190 16.55 13.90 -5.20
N ASP A 191 16.05 14.16 -6.41
CA ASP A 191 14.83 14.94 -6.62
C ASP A 191 13.62 14.18 -6.07
N VAL A 192 12.66 14.93 -5.51
CA VAL A 192 11.41 14.35 -5.01
C VAL A 192 10.53 13.94 -6.19
N ALA A 193 10.20 12.66 -6.26
CA ALA A 193 9.39 12.07 -7.33
C ALA A 193 7.96 11.76 -6.90
N LEU A 194 7.76 11.56 -5.60
CA LEU A 194 6.52 11.10 -5.00
C LEU A 194 6.32 11.74 -3.64
N MET A 195 5.10 12.08 -3.31
CA MET A 195 4.72 12.55 -1.97
C MET A 195 3.50 11.79 -1.47
N THR A 196 3.70 10.91 -0.49
CA THR A 196 2.62 10.13 0.12
C THR A 196 2.21 10.75 1.45
N TYR A 197 0.89 10.94 1.64
CA TYR A 197 0.37 11.45 2.91
C TYR A 197 0.16 10.33 3.91
N THR A 198 0.80 10.48 5.08
CA THR A 198 0.66 9.54 6.19
C THR A 198 -0.42 10.01 7.14
N SER A 199 -1.31 9.11 7.55
CA SER A 199 -2.25 9.39 8.63
C SER A 199 -1.46 9.42 9.94
N GLY A 200 -0.99 10.59 10.34
CA GLY A 200 -0.38 10.75 11.65
C GLY A 200 -1.33 10.30 12.76
N THR A 201 -0.83 9.53 13.73
CA THR A 201 -1.63 9.03 14.87
C THR A 201 -2.13 10.17 15.78
N THR A 202 -1.61 11.39 15.63
CA THR A 202 -1.84 12.52 16.56
C THR A 202 -2.09 13.87 15.88
N GLY A 203 -2.35 13.91 14.57
CA GLY A 203 -2.51 15.19 13.88
C GLY A 203 -2.97 15.07 12.43
N LEU A 204 -2.95 16.19 11.72
CA LEU A 204 -3.23 16.24 10.29
C LEU A 204 -2.22 15.40 9.50
N PRO A 205 -2.62 14.80 8.37
CA PRO A 205 -1.72 14.02 7.51
C PRO A 205 -0.53 14.85 7.05
N LYS A 206 0.65 14.20 6.94
CA LYS A 206 1.89 14.84 6.50
C LYS A 206 2.38 14.19 5.22
N GLY A 207 2.82 15.00 4.25
CA GLY A 207 3.38 14.54 2.98
C GLY A 207 4.83 14.09 3.14
N ALA A 208 5.10 12.79 3.10
CA ALA A 208 6.44 12.22 3.09
C ALA A 208 7.05 12.35 1.70
N MET A 209 8.19 13.06 1.58
CA MET A 209 8.90 13.31 0.33
C MET A 209 9.81 12.14 -0.02
N LEU A 210 9.51 11.45 -1.12
CA LEU A 210 10.23 10.28 -1.61
C LEU A 210 10.90 10.58 -2.95
N THR A 211 12.17 10.21 -3.08
CA THR A 211 13.01 10.52 -4.24
C THR A 211 12.99 9.41 -5.30
N TYR A 212 13.52 9.69 -6.50
CA TYR A 212 13.74 8.67 -7.52
C TYR A 212 14.67 7.55 -7.01
N ARG A 213 15.69 7.91 -6.19
CA ARG A 213 16.61 6.95 -5.57
C ARG A 213 15.88 6.01 -4.61
N ASN A 214 14.97 6.54 -3.78
CA ASN A 214 14.17 5.71 -2.88
C ASN A 214 13.36 4.68 -3.68
N ALA A 215 12.67 5.14 -4.75
CA ALA A 215 11.85 4.28 -5.59
C ALA A 215 12.68 3.18 -6.29
N LEU A 216 13.83 3.54 -6.88
CA LEU A 216 14.72 2.58 -7.53
C LEU A 216 15.27 1.54 -6.57
N TYR A 217 15.79 1.98 -5.41
CA TYR A 217 16.36 1.10 -4.40
C TYR A 217 15.32 0.08 -3.90
N LYS A 218 14.12 0.53 -3.56
CA LYS A 218 13.07 -0.33 -3.03
C LYS A 218 12.46 -1.26 -4.09
N SER A 219 12.36 -0.80 -5.33
CA SER A 219 11.91 -1.66 -6.45
C SER A 219 12.91 -2.79 -6.72
N ALA A 220 14.19 -2.46 -6.71
CA ALA A 220 15.26 -3.45 -6.87
C ALA A 220 15.29 -4.45 -5.72
N ALA A 221 15.17 -3.98 -4.47
CA ALA A 221 15.10 -4.84 -3.30
C ALA A 221 13.87 -5.75 -3.33
N ALA A 222 12.68 -5.19 -3.59
CA ALA A 222 11.44 -5.95 -3.66
C ALA A 222 11.50 -7.03 -4.75
N ALA A 223 11.99 -6.68 -5.95
CA ALA A 223 12.13 -7.63 -7.04
C ALA A 223 13.14 -8.74 -6.72
N ASN A 224 14.34 -8.37 -6.28
CA ASN A 224 15.43 -9.33 -6.05
C ASN A 224 15.14 -10.27 -4.86
N CYS A 225 14.66 -9.72 -3.72
CA CYS A 225 14.35 -10.53 -2.54
C CYS A 225 13.18 -11.50 -2.76
N ASN A 226 12.26 -11.16 -3.65
CA ASN A 226 11.11 -12.02 -3.99
C ASN A 226 11.30 -12.79 -5.30
N GLY A 227 12.46 -12.70 -5.95
CA GLY A 227 12.76 -13.40 -7.18
C GLY A 227 11.80 -13.08 -8.32
N VAL A 228 11.41 -11.80 -8.47
CA VAL A 228 10.55 -11.32 -9.55
C VAL A 228 11.39 -10.94 -10.75
N GLY A 229 11.07 -11.47 -11.92
CA GLY A 229 11.75 -11.22 -13.19
C GLY A 229 10.81 -10.79 -14.30
N ALA A 230 11.38 -10.60 -15.49
CA ALA A 230 10.62 -10.14 -16.65
C ALA A 230 9.51 -11.09 -17.11
N ASP A 231 9.69 -12.39 -16.88
CA ASP A 231 8.73 -13.42 -17.33
C ASP A 231 7.58 -13.62 -16.34
N ASP A 232 7.60 -12.92 -15.20
CA ASP A 232 6.54 -13.03 -14.22
C ASP A 232 5.27 -12.27 -14.62
N VAL A 233 4.15 -12.79 -14.15
CA VAL A 233 2.85 -12.14 -14.21
C VAL A 233 2.41 -11.83 -12.78
N LEU A 234 2.41 -10.54 -12.45
CA LEU A 234 2.04 -10.05 -11.12
C LEU A 234 0.53 -9.80 -11.05
N LEU A 235 -0.05 -9.92 -9.85
CA LEU A 235 -1.41 -9.50 -9.59
C LEU A 235 -1.40 -8.23 -8.71
N ALA A 236 -1.86 -7.11 -9.26
CA ALA A 236 -1.91 -5.82 -8.61
C ALA A 236 -3.35 -5.47 -8.19
N ILE A 237 -3.63 -5.59 -6.90
CA ILE A 237 -4.94 -5.28 -6.30
C ILE A 237 -4.78 -4.26 -5.18
N ALA A 238 -3.66 -4.31 -4.47
CA ALA A 238 -3.35 -3.32 -3.43
C ALA A 238 -3.48 -1.90 -4.02
N PRO A 239 -4.07 -0.95 -3.28
CA PRO A 239 -4.33 0.39 -3.80
C PRO A 239 -3.06 1.07 -4.30
N LEU A 240 -3.03 1.50 -5.57
CA LEU A 240 -1.88 2.17 -6.18
C LEU A 240 -1.58 3.53 -5.55
N TYR A 241 -2.55 4.16 -4.90
CA TYR A 241 -2.38 5.39 -4.14
C TYR A 241 -1.70 5.18 -2.77
N HIS A 242 -1.56 3.92 -2.33
CA HIS A 242 -0.82 3.53 -1.12
C HIS A 242 0.57 3.03 -1.50
N ILE A 243 1.59 3.37 -0.70
CA ILE A 243 2.99 3.10 -1.02
C ILE A 243 3.28 1.62 -1.34
N ALA A 244 2.69 0.67 -0.61
CA ALA A 244 2.90 -0.75 -0.87
C ALA A 244 2.31 -1.19 -2.22
N GLY A 245 1.07 -0.75 -2.53
CA GLY A 245 0.44 -1.01 -3.83
C GLY A 245 1.20 -0.37 -4.98
N MET A 246 1.73 0.83 -4.79
CA MET A 246 2.54 1.53 -5.78
C MET A 246 3.85 0.78 -6.06
N VAL A 247 4.59 0.38 -5.02
CA VAL A 247 5.84 -0.35 -5.20
C VAL A 247 5.59 -1.68 -5.90
N MET A 248 4.62 -2.47 -5.44
CA MET A 248 4.36 -3.81 -5.98
C MET A 248 3.62 -3.79 -7.32
N GLY A 249 2.68 -2.86 -7.51
CA GLY A 249 1.84 -2.81 -8.72
C GLY A 249 2.38 -1.91 -9.83
N ILE A 250 3.18 -0.88 -9.52
CA ILE A 250 3.74 0.04 -10.52
C ILE A 250 5.25 -0.17 -10.66
N ASN A 251 5.99 0.05 -9.56
CA ASN A 251 7.44 0.18 -9.64
C ASN A 251 8.13 -1.15 -9.96
N VAL A 252 7.76 -2.25 -9.28
CA VAL A 252 8.35 -3.58 -9.54
C VAL A 252 8.02 -4.05 -10.95
N THR A 253 6.80 -3.83 -11.43
CA THR A 253 6.39 -4.17 -12.80
C THR A 253 7.31 -3.51 -13.83
N VAL A 254 7.52 -2.20 -13.72
CA VAL A 254 8.36 -1.45 -14.67
C VAL A 254 9.84 -1.71 -14.44
N PHE A 255 10.30 -1.87 -13.20
CA PHE A 255 11.70 -2.21 -12.93
C PHE A 255 12.12 -3.52 -13.58
N THR A 256 11.27 -4.55 -13.51
CA THR A 256 11.57 -5.90 -14.01
C THR A 256 11.23 -6.11 -15.48
N GLY A 257 10.33 -5.29 -16.04
CA GLY A 257 9.75 -5.52 -17.35
C GLY A 257 8.70 -6.65 -17.36
N ALA A 258 8.15 -7.00 -16.21
CA ALA A 258 7.09 -8.00 -16.03
C ALA A 258 5.74 -7.55 -16.60
N THR A 259 4.74 -8.43 -16.58
CA THR A 259 3.34 -8.08 -16.85
C THR A 259 2.59 -8.01 -15.53
N SER A 260 1.70 -7.04 -15.36
CA SER A 260 0.85 -6.94 -14.16
C SER A 260 -0.63 -7.01 -14.54
N VAL A 261 -1.36 -7.96 -13.93
CA VAL A 261 -2.83 -8.00 -13.99
C VAL A 261 -3.35 -7.01 -12.96
N LEU A 262 -3.97 -5.95 -13.42
CA LEU A 262 -4.46 -4.86 -12.58
C LEU A 262 -5.96 -4.99 -12.38
N LEU A 263 -6.40 -5.03 -11.13
CA LEU A 263 -7.82 -5.02 -10.77
C LEU A 263 -8.17 -3.72 -10.06
N PHE A 264 -9.38 -3.22 -10.32
CA PHE A 264 -9.92 -1.99 -9.75
C PHE A 264 -9.94 -2.01 -8.22
N ARG A 265 -10.40 -3.13 -7.67
CA ARG A 265 -10.45 -3.41 -6.24
C ARG A 265 -10.44 -4.92 -6.01
N PHE A 266 -10.33 -5.29 -4.76
CA PHE A 266 -10.44 -6.69 -4.38
C PHE A 266 -11.86 -7.22 -4.60
N ASP A 267 -11.94 -8.34 -5.31
CA ASP A 267 -13.08 -9.24 -5.41
C ASP A 267 -12.53 -10.67 -5.37
N PRO A 268 -13.01 -11.54 -4.47
CA PRO A 268 -12.43 -12.86 -4.27
C PRO A 268 -12.52 -13.76 -5.51
N VAL A 269 -13.60 -13.70 -6.27
CA VAL A 269 -13.78 -14.50 -7.48
C VAL A 269 -12.91 -13.93 -8.62
N ALA A 270 -12.89 -12.61 -8.80
CA ALA A 270 -12.04 -11.97 -9.80
C ALA A 270 -10.54 -12.26 -9.59
N VAL A 271 -10.10 -12.37 -8.34
CA VAL A 271 -8.73 -12.79 -7.99
C VAL A 271 -8.44 -14.19 -8.49
N LEU A 272 -9.31 -15.17 -8.19
CA LEU A 272 -9.13 -16.56 -8.62
C LEU A 272 -9.14 -16.67 -10.14
N GLN A 273 -10.08 -15.99 -10.81
CA GLN A 273 -10.13 -15.90 -12.27
C GLN A 273 -8.86 -15.26 -12.85
N ALA A 274 -8.34 -14.21 -12.24
CA ALA A 274 -7.14 -13.55 -12.71
C ALA A 274 -5.92 -14.48 -12.63
N ILE A 275 -5.77 -15.21 -11.53
CA ILE A 275 -4.68 -16.18 -11.36
C ILE A 275 -4.75 -17.26 -12.43
N GLU A 276 -5.91 -17.87 -12.62
CA GLU A 276 -6.11 -18.93 -13.60
C GLU A 276 -5.92 -18.44 -15.03
N ARG A 277 -6.68 -17.41 -15.44
CA ARG A 277 -6.82 -17.00 -16.85
C ARG A 277 -5.62 -16.24 -17.39
N HIS A 278 -4.87 -15.56 -16.52
CA HIS A 278 -3.66 -14.84 -16.87
C HIS A 278 -2.39 -15.54 -16.39
N ARG A 279 -2.50 -16.73 -15.79
CA ARG A 279 -1.36 -17.51 -15.29
C ARG A 279 -0.48 -16.69 -14.36
N VAL A 280 -1.09 -15.98 -13.40
CA VAL A 280 -0.39 -15.15 -12.42
C VAL A 280 0.63 -16.00 -11.66
N THR A 281 1.86 -15.49 -11.56
CA THR A 281 2.97 -16.20 -10.89
C THR A 281 3.29 -15.60 -9.52
N TRP A 282 2.92 -14.34 -9.29
CA TRP A 282 3.27 -13.61 -8.09
C TRP A 282 2.14 -12.66 -7.66
N TRP A 283 1.77 -12.68 -6.39
CA TRP A 283 0.72 -11.85 -5.83
C TRP A 283 1.10 -11.31 -4.46
N TYR A 284 1.22 -9.97 -4.30
CA TYR A 284 1.26 -9.31 -3.00
C TYR A 284 -0.17 -9.12 -2.48
N SER A 285 -0.45 -9.68 -1.30
CA SER A 285 -1.79 -9.63 -0.71
C SER A 285 -1.78 -9.19 0.76
N ILE A 286 -2.96 -9.03 1.33
CA ILE A 286 -3.17 -8.95 2.77
C ILE A 286 -3.95 -10.17 3.25
N ALA A 287 -3.76 -10.59 4.50
CA ALA A 287 -4.34 -11.82 5.03
C ALA A 287 -5.87 -11.96 4.83
N PRO A 288 -6.70 -10.92 5.00
CA PRO A 288 -8.13 -10.98 4.68
C PRO A 288 -8.43 -11.36 3.23
N MET A 289 -7.63 -10.89 2.25
CA MET A 289 -7.85 -11.23 0.85
C MET A 289 -7.70 -12.74 0.61
N ASN A 290 -6.69 -13.36 1.23
CA ASN A 290 -6.49 -14.81 1.14
C ASN A 290 -7.65 -15.57 1.78
N VAL A 291 -8.11 -15.13 2.96
CA VAL A 291 -9.25 -15.76 3.65
C VAL A 291 -10.51 -15.69 2.81
N PHE A 292 -10.86 -14.53 2.26
CA PHE A 292 -12.05 -14.37 1.43
C PHE A 292 -11.95 -15.13 0.10
N ALA A 293 -10.76 -15.19 -0.51
CA ALA A 293 -10.54 -15.97 -1.72
C ALA A 293 -10.75 -17.48 -1.48
N MET A 294 -10.27 -18.01 -0.34
CA MET A 294 -10.49 -19.41 0.05
C MET A 294 -11.97 -19.73 0.33
N GLN A 295 -12.74 -18.74 0.81
CA GLN A 295 -14.16 -18.89 1.13
C GLN A 295 -15.09 -18.64 -0.07
N ALA A 296 -14.55 -18.17 -1.20
CA ALA A 296 -15.36 -17.92 -2.38
C ALA A 296 -16.02 -19.19 -2.90
N ALA A 297 -17.25 -19.07 -3.37
CA ALA A 297 -17.97 -20.19 -3.97
C ALA A 297 -17.19 -20.73 -5.19
N GLY A 298 -16.97 -22.03 -5.23
CA GLY A 298 -16.21 -22.67 -6.32
C GLY A 298 -14.71 -22.39 -6.29
N ALA A 299 -14.13 -21.90 -5.18
CA ALA A 299 -12.70 -21.57 -5.09
C ALA A 299 -11.78 -22.76 -5.48
N LYS A 300 -12.22 -23.99 -5.21
CA LYS A 300 -11.49 -25.23 -5.54
C LYS A 300 -11.52 -25.61 -7.02
N ASP A 301 -12.38 -25.01 -7.80
CA ASP A 301 -12.57 -25.30 -9.22
C ASP A 301 -11.59 -24.50 -10.11
N PHE A 302 -10.90 -23.51 -9.55
CA PHE A 302 -9.90 -22.68 -10.24
C PHE A 302 -8.52 -23.32 -10.23
N ASP A 303 -7.82 -23.26 -11.37
CA ASP A 303 -6.40 -23.66 -11.48
C ASP A 303 -5.46 -22.55 -11.01
N LEU A 304 -5.01 -22.63 -9.77
CA LEU A 304 -4.05 -21.71 -9.18
C LEU A 304 -2.59 -22.21 -9.27
N SER A 305 -2.31 -23.24 -10.05
CA SER A 305 -1.00 -23.89 -10.12
C SER A 305 0.14 -23.00 -10.63
N SER A 306 -0.19 -21.91 -11.33
CA SER A 306 0.78 -20.92 -11.80
C SER A 306 1.34 -20.03 -10.69
N LEU A 307 0.58 -19.83 -9.61
CA LEU A 307 0.98 -18.96 -8.52
C LEU A 307 2.10 -19.61 -7.72
N ARG A 308 3.31 -19.05 -7.81
CA ARG A 308 4.50 -19.56 -7.12
C ARG A 308 4.82 -18.83 -5.82
N MET A 309 4.35 -17.56 -5.70
CA MET A 309 4.70 -16.69 -4.58
C MET A 309 3.53 -15.80 -4.18
N ASN A 310 3.23 -15.79 -2.89
CA ASN A 310 2.25 -14.87 -2.31
C ASN A 310 2.77 -14.33 -0.97
N PRO A 311 3.60 -13.26 -0.99
CA PRO A 311 3.91 -12.53 0.23
C PRO A 311 2.65 -11.84 0.74
N VAL A 312 2.36 -12.02 2.03
CA VAL A 312 1.12 -11.60 2.67
C VAL A 312 1.42 -10.65 3.83
N THR A 313 0.74 -9.52 3.90
CA THR A 313 0.84 -8.63 5.07
C THR A 313 -0.33 -8.86 6.04
N SER A 314 0.01 -8.97 7.31
CA SER A 314 -0.96 -9.13 8.42
C SER A 314 -1.67 -7.82 8.71
N PHE A 315 -2.77 -7.53 8.00
CA PHE A 315 -3.69 -6.44 8.34
C PHE A 315 -5.03 -6.99 8.80
N GLY A 316 -5.44 -6.68 10.03
CA GLY A 316 -6.70 -7.12 10.61
C GLY A 316 -6.79 -8.62 10.94
N ILE A 317 -6.03 -9.45 10.24
CA ILE A 317 -5.84 -10.88 10.47
C ILE A 317 -4.34 -11.17 10.44
N THR A 318 -3.82 -11.86 11.45
CA THR A 318 -2.43 -12.32 11.45
C THR A 318 -2.26 -13.47 10.47
N PHE A 319 -1.30 -13.36 9.55
CA PHE A 319 -0.96 -14.45 8.64
C PHE A 319 -0.08 -15.47 9.34
N THR A 320 -0.61 -16.66 9.57
CA THR A 320 0.02 -17.74 10.32
C THR A 320 0.41 -18.90 9.42
N GLU A 321 1.28 -19.79 9.92
CA GLU A 321 1.62 -21.04 9.25
C GLU A 321 0.37 -21.88 8.92
N ALA A 322 -0.61 -21.94 9.83
CA ALA A 322 -1.86 -22.66 9.60
C ALA A 322 -2.67 -22.04 8.45
N LEU A 323 -2.70 -20.71 8.33
CA LEU A 323 -3.39 -20.02 7.24
C LEU A 323 -2.65 -20.23 5.90
N ALA A 324 -1.31 -20.21 5.92
CA ALA A 324 -0.50 -20.52 4.75
C ALA A 324 -0.72 -21.96 4.26
N ALA A 325 -0.80 -22.92 5.20
CA ALA A 325 -1.12 -24.32 4.88
C ALA A 325 -2.51 -24.48 4.26
N GLN A 326 -3.51 -23.74 4.77
CA GLN A 326 -4.84 -23.72 4.17
C GLN A 326 -4.81 -23.14 2.74
N TRP A 327 -4.13 -22.01 2.53
CA TRP A 327 -3.99 -21.41 1.20
C TRP A 327 -3.31 -22.37 0.22
N LYS A 328 -2.31 -23.10 0.68
CA LYS A 328 -1.59 -24.09 -0.14
C LYS A 328 -2.46 -25.26 -0.61
N THR A 329 -3.62 -25.52 0.01
CA THR A 329 -4.57 -26.53 -0.50
C THR A 329 -5.23 -26.11 -1.81
N LEU A 330 -5.29 -24.80 -2.10
CA LEU A 330 -5.79 -24.24 -3.37
C LEU A 330 -4.66 -23.94 -4.34
N ALA A 331 -3.63 -23.23 -3.87
CA ALA A 331 -2.46 -22.82 -4.66
C ALA A 331 -1.26 -23.73 -4.33
N VAL A 332 -1.28 -24.95 -4.83
CA VAL A 332 -0.39 -26.05 -4.43
C VAL A 332 1.10 -25.76 -4.61
N ASN A 333 1.45 -24.92 -5.60
CA ASN A 333 2.84 -24.53 -5.89
C ASN A 333 3.25 -23.24 -5.17
N CYS A 334 2.31 -22.59 -4.46
CA CYS A 334 2.53 -21.29 -3.89
C CYS A 334 3.32 -21.36 -2.58
N ASN A 335 4.36 -20.54 -2.48
CA ASN A 335 5.03 -20.24 -1.22
C ASN A 335 4.41 -18.95 -0.65
N SER A 336 3.83 -19.02 0.56
CA SER A 336 3.16 -17.91 1.22
C SER A 336 3.73 -17.68 2.60
N PHE A 337 4.01 -16.42 2.94
CA PHE A 337 4.66 -16.04 4.20
C PHE A 337 4.35 -14.59 4.53
N GLU A 338 4.63 -14.14 5.76
CA GLU A 338 4.56 -12.73 6.13
C GLU A 338 5.50 -11.91 5.25
N ALA A 339 4.97 -10.90 4.57
CA ALA A 339 5.67 -10.23 3.48
C ALA A 339 6.88 -9.42 3.94
N ALA A 340 6.64 -8.42 4.81
CA ALA A 340 7.66 -7.44 5.14
C ALA A 340 7.16 -6.48 6.23
N TYR A 341 8.10 -5.78 6.84
CA TYR A 341 7.88 -4.54 7.58
C TYR A 341 8.28 -3.35 6.71
N GLY A 342 7.62 -2.22 6.88
CA GLY A 342 7.96 -0.97 6.22
C GLY A 342 6.93 0.15 6.41
N LEU A 343 7.36 1.38 6.18
CA LEU A 343 6.57 2.60 6.34
C LEU A 343 6.56 3.42 5.06
N SER A 344 5.68 4.43 5.00
CA SER A 344 5.71 5.41 3.91
C SER A 344 7.02 6.20 3.90
N GLU A 345 7.52 6.54 5.08
CA GLU A 345 8.75 7.29 5.31
C GLU A 345 10.03 6.53 4.90
N THR A 346 9.92 5.24 4.68
CA THR A 346 11.02 4.39 4.20
C THR A 346 10.74 3.76 2.83
N HIS A 347 9.70 4.22 2.14
CA HIS A 347 9.26 3.71 0.83
C HIS A 347 8.86 2.24 0.88
N THR A 348 8.35 1.75 2.04
CA THR A 348 7.99 0.35 2.35
C THR A 348 9.13 -0.67 2.15
N VAL A 349 8.87 -1.98 2.31
CA VAL A 349 9.82 -3.08 2.08
C VAL A 349 11.18 -2.83 2.75
N ASP A 350 11.17 -2.67 4.07
CA ASP A 350 12.42 -2.53 4.87
C ASP A 350 13.00 -3.88 5.26
N THR A 351 12.14 -4.89 5.32
CA THR A 351 12.52 -6.28 5.53
C THR A 351 11.97 -7.17 4.42
N TYR A 352 12.43 -8.41 4.38
CA TYR A 352 11.90 -9.48 3.54
C TYR A 352 11.98 -10.81 4.30
N MET A 353 11.11 -11.76 3.97
CA MET A 353 11.18 -13.11 4.51
C MET A 353 12.03 -13.99 3.59
N PRO A 354 13.17 -14.55 4.04
CA PRO A 354 13.92 -15.53 3.26
C PRO A 354 13.05 -16.74 2.95
N HIS A 355 12.95 -17.11 1.67
CA HIS A 355 12.00 -18.14 1.20
C HIS A 355 12.34 -19.56 1.68
N ASP A 356 13.61 -19.82 1.98
CA ASP A 356 14.17 -21.06 2.49
C ASP A 356 14.31 -21.10 4.01
N ALA A 357 14.01 -19.98 4.69
CA ALA A 357 14.14 -19.83 6.13
C ALA A 357 12.97 -19.01 6.72
N ILE A 358 11.73 -19.38 6.37
CA ILE A 358 10.53 -18.70 6.87
C ILE A 358 10.46 -18.83 8.39
N ARG A 359 10.32 -17.68 9.07
CA ARG A 359 10.17 -17.61 10.53
C ARG A 359 8.85 -16.96 10.89
N TRP A 360 7.88 -17.77 11.24
CA TRP A 360 6.53 -17.34 11.61
C TRP A 360 6.52 -16.44 12.84
N GLY A 361 5.68 -15.42 12.81
CA GLY A 361 5.60 -14.41 13.89
C GLY A 361 6.66 -13.33 13.81
N THR A 362 7.45 -13.29 12.73
CA THR A 362 8.40 -12.20 12.42
C THR A 362 8.08 -11.56 11.08
N GLN A 363 8.64 -10.38 10.83
CA GLN A 363 8.56 -9.68 9.56
C GLN A 363 9.82 -9.86 8.68
N GLY A 364 10.60 -10.94 8.95
CA GLY A 364 11.80 -11.27 8.19
C GLY A 364 13.04 -10.47 8.58
N GLN A 365 14.03 -10.48 7.70
CA GLN A 365 15.34 -9.83 7.87
C GLN A 365 15.41 -8.54 7.06
N ALA A 366 16.35 -7.65 7.41
CA ALA A 366 16.60 -6.43 6.66
C ALA A 366 16.92 -6.73 5.18
N ILE A 367 16.36 -5.96 4.25
CA ILE A 367 16.76 -6.03 2.84
C ILE A 367 18.22 -5.60 2.66
N PRO A 368 18.93 -6.07 1.62
CA PRO A 368 20.31 -5.66 1.37
C PRO A 368 20.46 -4.14 1.31
N GLY A 369 21.40 -3.61 2.10
CA GLY A 369 21.67 -2.17 2.21
C GLY A 369 20.74 -1.40 3.15
N ASN A 370 19.86 -2.08 3.89
CA ASN A 370 19.07 -1.49 4.97
C ASN A 370 19.68 -1.88 6.33
N GLU A 371 19.96 -0.90 7.16
CA GLU A 371 20.38 -1.10 8.53
C GLU A 371 19.17 -0.93 9.45
N ILE A 372 18.93 -1.89 10.34
CA ILE A 372 17.90 -1.82 11.37
C ILE A 372 18.58 -1.93 12.73
N ARG A 373 18.22 -1.04 13.65
CA ARG A 373 18.61 -1.09 15.05
C ARG A 373 17.38 -1.01 15.94
N ILE A 374 17.52 -1.54 17.12
CA ILE A 374 16.52 -1.42 18.19
C ILE A 374 17.13 -0.53 19.27
N LEU A 375 16.48 0.60 19.55
CA LEU A 375 16.94 1.56 20.54
C LEU A 375 15.99 1.59 21.73
N ASP A 376 16.56 1.61 22.92
CA ASP A 376 15.81 1.90 24.13
C ASP A 376 15.21 3.32 24.04
N ALA A 377 13.90 3.43 24.19
CA ALA A 377 13.15 4.65 23.88
C ALA A 377 13.45 5.80 24.88
N GLU A 378 13.96 5.49 26.08
CA GLU A 378 14.26 6.48 27.12
C GLU A 378 15.72 6.94 27.06
N SER A 379 16.65 5.99 26.99
CA SER A 379 18.08 6.28 27.03
C SER A 379 18.73 6.50 25.65
N GLY A 380 18.06 6.07 24.56
CA GLY A 380 18.61 6.05 23.21
C GLY A 380 19.73 5.01 23.01
N ARG A 381 20.00 4.17 23.99
CA ARG A 381 21.01 3.08 23.93
C ARG A 381 20.53 2.01 22.95
N GLU A 382 21.45 1.43 22.20
CA GLU A 382 21.15 0.24 21.40
C GLU A 382 20.84 -0.95 22.33
N CYS A 383 19.71 -1.61 22.08
CA CYS A 383 19.23 -2.75 22.83
C CYS A 383 20.04 -4.00 22.53
N ALA A 384 20.15 -4.91 23.48
CA ALA A 384 20.73 -6.22 23.24
C ALA A 384 19.76 -7.08 22.39
N THR A 385 20.30 -8.13 21.77
CA THR A 385 19.51 -9.11 20.99
C THR A 385 18.34 -9.65 21.82
N GLY A 386 17.12 -9.53 21.27
CA GLY A 386 15.89 -9.96 21.92
C GLY A 386 15.25 -8.93 22.86
N GLU A 387 15.96 -7.84 23.24
CA GLU A 387 15.36 -6.72 23.96
C GLU A 387 14.40 -5.94 23.04
N VAL A 388 13.34 -5.41 23.64
CA VAL A 388 12.31 -4.60 22.97
C VAL A 388 12.70 -3.12 23.07
N GLY A 389 12.63 -2.42 21.93
CA GLY A 389 12.87 -0.98 21.86
C GLY A 389 12.27 -0.39 20.58
N GLU A 390 12.57 0.89 20.32
CA GLU A 390 12.13 1.56 19.10
C GLU A 390 12.92 1.04 17.90
N ILE A 391 12.21 0.69 16.83
CA ILE A 391 12.81 0.32 15.54
C ILE A 391 13.31 1.60 14.88
N VAL A 392 14.60 1.66 14.55
CA VAL A 392 15.18 2.74 13.73
C VAL A 392 15.87 2.16 12.51
N MET A 393 15.79 2.87 11.38
CA MET A 393 16.25 2.36 10.10
C MET A 393 17.05 3.38 9.31
N ARG A 394 18.07 2.91 8.58
CA ARG A 394 18.88 3.71 7.68
C ARG A 394 19.13 2.98 6.36
N SER A 395 18.75 3.60 5.24
CA SER A 395 18.99 3.06 3.90
C SER A 395 18.78 4.15 2.84
N ALA A 396 19.10 3.82 1.59
CA ALA A 396 18.73 4.65 0.43
C ALA A 396 17.20 4.75 0.21
N GLY A 397 16.38 3.99 0.95
CA GLY A 397 14.92 4.05 0.93
C GLY A 397 14.30 5.09 1.87
N VAL A 398 15.07 5.65 2.81
CA VAL A 398 14.57 6.62 3.78
C VAL A 398 14.23 7.95 3.09
N PHE A 399 13.10 8.51 3.44
CA PHE A 399 12.55 9.73 2.85
C PHE A 399 13.43 10.98 3.07
N LYS A 400 13.18 12.01 2.28
CA LYS A 400 13.90 13.30 2.39
C LYS A 400 13.39 14.16 3.56
N GLY A 401 12.25 13.83 4.14
CA GLY A 401 11.56 14.55 5.19
C GLY A 401 10.09 14.79 4.84
N TYR A 402 9.38 15.50 5.70
CA TYR A 402 7.99 15.89 5.47
C TYR A 402 7.89 17.25 4.79
N TRP A 403 7.02 17.34 3.79
CA TRP A 403 6.75 18.56 3.02
C TRP A 403 6.32 19.71 3.93
N ASN A 404 7.06 20.82 3.87
CA ASN A 404 6.82 22.03 4.68
C ASN A 404 6.66 21.79 6.20
N LYS A 405 7.25 20.71 6.75
CA LYS A 405 7.18 20.35 8.17
C LYS A 405 8.56 20.04 8.74
N PRO A 406 9.45 21.05 8.87
CA PRO A 406 10.84 20.82 9.31
C PRO A 406 10.93 20.24 10.72
N GLU A 407 10.07 20.67 11.65
CA GLU A 407 10.06 20.16 13.03
C GLU A 407 9.68 18.68 13.09
N ALA A 408 8.62 18.27 12.34
CA ALA A 408 8.23 16.87 12.26
C ALA A 408 9.31 16.03 11.57
N THR A 409 10.01 16.60 10.58
CA THR A 409 11.16 15.96 9.94
C THR A 409 12.27 15.72 10.94
N ALA A 410 12.67 16.72 11.72
CA ALA A 410 13.74 16.59 12.72
C ALA A 410 13.40 15.59 13.85
N GLN A 411 12.11 15.40 14.14
CA GLN A 411 11.66 14.37 15.09
C GLN A 411 11.78 12.94 14.52
N THR A 412 11.56 12.77 13.22
CA THR A 412 11.51 11.45 12.58
C THR A 412 12.82 11.06 11.90
N LEU A 413 13.58 12.04 11.39
CA LEU A 413 14.85 11.82 10.67
C LEU A 413 15.99 12.47 11.45
N ARG A 414 16.89 11.64 12.01
CA ARG A 414 18.04 12.09 12.80
C ARG A 414 19.31 11.40 12.31
N ASP A 415 20.29 12.15 11.86
CA ASP A 415 21.59 11.63 11.37
C ASP A 415 21.45 10.52 10.32
N GLY A 416 20.46 10.66 9.43
CA GLY A 416 20.14 9.69 8.38
C GLY A 416 19.35 8.46 8.85
N TRP A 417 19.00 8.37 10.14
CA TRP A 417 18.13 7.33 10.69
C TRP A 417 16.69 7.78 10.77
N ALA A 418 15.79 6.96 10.25
CA ALA A 418 14.34 7.11 10.43
C ALA A 418 13.92 6.48 11.76
N TYR A 419 13.44 7.30 12.68
CA TYR A 419 12.82 6.90 13.94
C TYR A 419 11.35 6.63 13.68
N THR A 420 10.96 5.34 13.76
CA THR A 420 9.68 4.89 13.25
C THR A 420 8.51 5.14 14.18
N GLY A 421 8.79 5.26 15.48
CA GLY A 421 7.78 5.25 16.53
C GLY A 421 7.13 3.88 16.73
N ASP A 422 7.66 2.85 16.08
CA ASP A 422 7.22 1.46 16.17
C ASP A 422 8.18 0.69 17.09
N MET A 423 7.63 -0.18 17.93
CA MET A 423 8.37 -1.02 18.87
C MET A 423 8.59 -2.40 18.28
N GLY A 424 9.77 -2.94 18.46
CA GLY A 424 10.13 -4.27 17.99
C GLY A 424 11.38 -4.81 18.66
N LYS A 425 11.83 -5.94 18.19
CA LYS A 425 13.08 -6.59 18.59
C LYS A 425 13.69 -7.35 17.43
N LEU A 426 15.02 -7.49 17.46
CA LEU A 426 15.76 -8.37 16.55
C LEU A 426 16.22 -9.61 17.31
N ASP A 427 16.09 -10.77 16.68
CA ASP A 427 16.69 -11.99 17.21
C ASP A 427 18.16 -12.16 16.77
N ALA A 428 18.79 -13.26 17.19
CA ALA A 428 20.21 -13.52 16.91
C ALA A 428 20.53 -13.69 15.42
N ASP A 429 19.54 -14.06 14.61
CA ASP A 429 19.67 -14.24 13.17
C ASP A 429 19.21 -12.99 12.39
N GLY A 430 18.85 -11.88 13.09
CA GLY A 430 18.45 -10.63 12.48
C GLY A 430 17.00 -10.58 12.00
N TYR A 431 16.13 -11.49 12.43
CA TYR A 431 14.70 -11.40 12.15
C TYR A 431 14.04 -10.37 13.04
N LEU A 432 13.32 -9.46 12.40
CA LEU A 432 12.54 -8.42 13.07
C LEU A 432 11.20 -8.97 13.56
N THR A 433 10.88 -8.74 14.83
CA THR A 433 9.52 -8.90 15.36
C THR A 433 8.96 -7.51 15.65
N PHE A 434 7.95 -7.10 14.89
CA PHE A 434 7.14 -5.91 15.18
C PHE A 434 6.18 -6.22 16.34
N ILE A 435 6.09 -5.30 17.32
CA ILE A 435 5.27 -5.51 18.51
C ILE A 435 4.07 -4.56 18.53
N GLY A 436 4.25 -3.32 18.08
CA GLY A 436 3.19 -2.32 18.05
C GLY A 436 3.72 -0.90 18.00
N ARG A 437 2.82 0.10 18.01
CA ARG A 437 3.21 1.51 18.02
C ARG A 437 3.40 2.06 19.41
N PHE A 438 4.50 2.76 19.64
CA PHE A 438 4.78 3.39 20.93
C PHE A 438 3.63 4.31 21.40
N LYS A 439 3.04 5.09 20.49
CA LYS A 439 1.93 6.00 20.77
C LYS A 439 0.57 5.32 20.98
N GLU A 440 0.43 4.06 20.58
CA GLU A 440 -0.77 3.26 20.75
C GLU A 440 -0.66 2.33 21.98
N MET A 441 0.50 2.32 22.63
CA MET A 441 0.77 1.55 23.82
C MET A 441 -0.14 2.00 24.99
N ILE A 442 -0.78 1.04 25.62
CA ILE A 442 -1.71 1.23 26.74
C ILE A 442 -0.94 1.06 28.06
N LYS A 443 -1.03 2.03 28.94
CA LYS A 443 -0.35 1.99 30.24
C LYS A 443 -1.31 1.48 31.32
N VAL A 444 -1.30 0.17 31.58
CA VAL A 444 -2.14 -0.48 32.58
C VAL A 444 -1.35 -0.68 33.89
N SER A 445 -1.61 0.11 34.92
CA SER A 445 -0.93 0.00 36.24
C SER A 445 0.61 -0.01 36.10
N GLY A 446 1.16 0.78 35.18
CA GLY A 446 2.60 0.84 34.90
C GLY A 446 3.12 -0.18 33.88
N TYR A 447 2.34 -1.21 33.55
CA TYR A 447 2.70 -2.16 32.50
C TYR A 447 2.38 -1.61 31.12
N SER A 448 3.28 -1.86 30.16
CA SER A 448 3.09 -1.53 28.77
C SER A 448 2.36 -2.66 28.05
N VAL A 449 1.20 -2.36 27.48
CA VAL A 449 0.38 -3.29 26.70
C VAL A 449 0.26 -2.75 25.28
N PHE A 450 0.62 -3.54 24.29
CA PHE A 450 0.47 -3.17 22.88
C PHE A 450 -0.83 -3.74 22.33
N PRO A 451 -1.67 -2.93 21.68
CA PRO A 451 -2.93 -3.38 21.10
C PRO A 451 -2.79 -4.64 20.26
N GLU A 452 -1.75 -4.70 19.40
CA GLU A 452 -1.51 -5.78 18.46
C GLU A 452 -1.27 -7.13 19.14
N GLU A 453 -0.60 -7.15 20.29
CA GLU A 453 -0.38 -8.39 21.04
C GLU A 453 -1.68 -8.98 21.62
N VAL A 454 -2.56 -8.08 22.09
CA VAL A 454 -3.89 -8.49 22.60
C VAL A 454 -4.78 -8.95 21.45
N GLU A 455 -4.80 -8.22 20.34
CA GLU A 455 -5.53 -8.56 19.12
C GLU A 455 -5.11 -9.94 18.58
N THR A 456 -3.80 -10.21 18.55
CA THR A 456 -3.24 -11.51 18.13
C THR A 456 -3.74 -12.66 19.01
N ILE A 457 -3.87 -12.45 20.32
CA ILE A 457 -4.39 -13.48 21.21
C ILE A 457 -5.90 -13.63 21.02
N LEU A 458 -6.65 -12.52 20.96
CA LEU A 458 -8.10 -12.54 20.76
C LEU A 458 -8.51 -13.29 19.49
N THR A 459 -7.77 -13.12 18.39
CA THR A 459 -8.07 -13.80 17.13
C THR A 459 -7.81 -15.32 17.14
N LYS A 460 -7.20 -15.86 18.21
CA LYS A 460 -7.10 -17.32 18.44
C LYS A 460 -8.42 -17.90 18.96
N HIS A 461 -9.34 -17.07 19.46
CA HIS A 461 -10.66 -17.54 19.86
C HIS A 461 -11.46 -17.98 18.62
N PRO A 462 -12.09 -19.19 18.64
CA PRO A 462 -12.70 -19.77 17.43
C PRO A 462 -13.83 -18.92 16.83
N ALA A 463 -14.55 -18.16 17.65
CA ALA A 463 -15.65 -17.32 17.19
C ALA A 463 -15.21 -15.93 16.69
N ILE A 464 -13.95 -15.51 16.88
CA ILE A 464 -13.50 -14.15 16.53
C ILE A 464 -12.89 -14.14 15.12
N ALA A 465 -13.43 -13.28 14.25
CA ALA A 465 -12.87 -13.02 12.92
C ALA A 465 -11.80 -11.93 12.97
N GLN A 466 -12.11 -10.80 13.65
CA GLN A 466 -11.23 -9.65 13.77
C GLN A 466 -11.36 -9.03 15.15
N ALA A 467 -10.29 -8.40 15.62
CA ALA A 467 -10.29 -7.62 16.84
C ALA A 467 -9.49 -6.33 16.65
N ALA A 468 -9.93 -5.26 17.31
CA ALA A 468 -9.15 -4.03 17.47
C ALA A 468 -9.19 -3.61 18.95
N VAL A 469 -8.06 -3.13 19.45
CA VAL A 469 -7.86 -2.83 20.86
C VAL A 469 -7.43 -1.38 21.04
N ILE A 470 -7.99 -0.73 22.07
CA ILE A 470 -7.59 0.62 22.48
C ILE A 470 -7.43 0.68 24.00
N GLY A 471 -6.66 1.67 24.45
CA GLY A 471 -6.66 2.10 25.86
C GLY A 471 -7.83 3.04 26.13
N VAL A 472 -8.49 2.83 27.25
CA VAL A 472 -9.48 3.78 27.78
C VAL A 472 -9.08 4.18 29.20
N PRO A 473 -9.30 5.45 29.59
CA PRO A 473 -8.94 5.93 30.92
C PRO A 473 -9.60 5.12 32.04
N ASP A 474 -8.85 4.85 33.10
CA ASP A 474 -9.32 4.18 34.32
C ASP A 474 -8.74 4.91 35.54
N PRO A 475 -9.59 5.28 36.54
CA PRO A 475 -9.15 6.08 37.69
C PRO A 475 -8.07 5.41 38.53
N ASP A 476 -8.07 4.08 38.62
CA ASP A 476 -7.17 3.33 39.52
C ASP A 476 -5.92 2.79 38.79
N LYS A 477 -6.01 2.61 37.44
CA LYS A 477 -4.99 1.92 36.64
C LYS A 477 -4.32 2.77 35.60
N GLY A 478 -4.72 4.04 35.49
CA GLY A 478 -4.33 4.95 34.42
C GLY A 478 -5.12 4.67 33.14
N GLU A 479 -4.91 3.49 32.54
CA GLU A 479 -5.70 2.99 31.41
C GLU A 479 -6.06 1.52 31.64
N VAL A 480 -7.11 1.08 30.94
CA VAL A 480 -7.48 -0.33 30.81
C VAL A 480 -7.71 -0.68 29.32
N VAL A 481 -7.58 -1.96 29.04
CA VAL A 481 -7.75 -2.49 27.69
C VAL A 481 -9.24 -2.63 27.36
N LYS A 482 -9.67 -2.04 26.25
CA LYS A 482 -11.00 -2.21 25.62
C LYS A 482 -10.83 -2.83 24.24
N ALA A 483 -11.59 -3.90 23.97
CA ALA A 483 -11.55 -4.58 22.67
C ALA A 483 -12.86 -4.39 21.89
N PHE A 484 -12.74 -4.19 20.58
CA PHE A 484 -13.82 -4.22 19.60
C PHE A 484 -13.65 -5.47 18.77
N VAL A 485 -14.69 -6.30 18.69
CA VAL A 485 -14.60 -7.64 18.13
C VAL A 485 -15.66 -7.85 17.05
N VAL A 486 -15.22 -8.39 15.91
CA VAL A 486 -16.09 -8.87 14.83
C VAL A 486 -16.11 -10.39 14.90
N LEU A 487 -17.31 -10.97 15.00
CA LEU A 487 -17.49 -12.41 15.05
C LEU A 487 -17.44 -13.04 13.65
N ARG A 488 -17.07 -14.31 13.61
CA ARG A 488 -17.17 -15.10 12.37
C ARG A 488 -18.64 -15.32 12.01
N PRO A 489 -19.00 -15.41 10.73
CA PRO A 489 -20.36 -15.69 10.30
C PRO A 489 -20.91 -16.96 10.98
N GLY A 490 -22.13 -16.85 11.53
CA GLY A 490 -22.82 -17.95 12.20
C GLY A 490 -22.33 -18.26 13.62
N GLN A 491 -21.36 -17.54 14.15
CA GLN A 491 -20.91 -17.68 15.54
C GLN A 491 -21.69 -16.74 16.46
N ALA A 492 -21.97 -17.21 17.68
CA ALA A 492 -22.59 -16.43 18.72
C ALA A 492 -21.80 -16.66 20.02
N VAL A 493 -21.22 -15.59 20.55
CA VAL A 493 -20.52 -15.55 21.83
C VAL A 493 -20.80 -14.21 22.48
N SER A 494 -20.99 -14.17 23.79
CA SER A 494 -21.21 -12.90 24.47
C SER A 494 -19.89 -12.15 24.73
N ALA A 495 -19.99 -10.82 24.89
CA ALA A 495 -18.83 -10.01 25.27
C ALA A 495 -18.23 -10.47 26.61
N ALA A 496 -19.08 -10.91 27.57
CA ALA A 496 -18.65 -11.42 28.87
C ALA A 496 -17.84 -12.72 28.75
N ASP A 497 -18.25 -13.63 27.85
CA ASP A 497 -17.51 -14.88 27.60
C ASP A 497 -16.14 -14.62 26.99
N ILE A 498 -16.03 -13.64 26.08
CA ILE A 498 -14.75 -13.23 25.49
C ILE A 498 -13.83 -12.62 26.57
N VAL A 499 -14.37 -11.80 27.48
CA VAL A 499 -13.60 -11.26 28.61
C VAL A 499 -13.10 -12.40 29.51
N ALA A 500 -13.96 -13.37 29.83
CA ALA A 500 -13.60 -14.53 30.66
C ALA A 500 -12.50 -15.34 29.96
N TRP A 501 -12.72 -15.71 28.71
CA TRP A 501 -11.72 -16.43 27.90
C TRP A 501 -10.37 -15.69 27.85
N SER A 502 -10.40 -14.36 27.69
CA SER A 502 -9.18 -13.55 27.63
C SER A 502 -8.35 -13.63 28.91
N ARG A 503 -9.01 -13.68 30.09
CA ARG A 503 -8.32 -13.83 31.39
C ARG A 503 -7.60 -15.16 31.55
N ASP A 504 -8.09 -16.19 30.89
CA ASP A 504 -7.49 -17.52 30.93
C ASP A 504 -6.33 -17.68 29.93
N ASN A 505 -6.29 -16.81 28.89
CA ASN A 505 -5.37 -16.95 27.76
C ASN A 505 -4.31 -15.85 27.68
N MET A 506 -4.35 -14.84 28.55
CA MET A 506 -3.34 -13.78 28.61
C MET A 506 -3.17 -13.22 30.04
N ALA A 507 -2.06 -12.52 30.26
CA ALA A 507 -1.80 -11.89 31.55
C ALA A 507 -2.94 -10.92 31.94
N ALA A 508 -3.29 -10.88 33.22
CA ALA A 508 -4.47 -10.15 33.73
C ALA A 508 -4.46 -8.64 33.38
N TYR A 509 -3.28 -8.02 33.26
CA TYR A 509 -3.14 -6.61 32.86
C TYR A 509 -3.36 -6.39 31.35
N LYS A 510 -3.22 -7.44 30.52
CA LYS A 510 -3.47 -7.41 29.06
C LYS A 510 -4.92 -7.73 28.71
N ALA A 511 -5.61 -8.50 29.57
CA ALA A 511 -6.97 -8.95 29.30
C ALA A 511 -7.93 -7.76 29.21
N PRO A 512 -8.76 -7.68 28.15
CA PRO A 512 -9.75 -6.62 28.01
C PRO A 512 -10.69 -6.58 29.20
N ARG A 513 -10.91 -5.38 29.74
CA ARG A 513 -11.93 -5.12 30.77
C ARG A 513 -13.32 -5.00 30.15
N GLU A 514 -13.35 -4.52 28.92
CA GLU A 514 -14.57 -4.33 28.16
C GLU A 514 -14.39 -4.90 26.76
N VAL A 515 -15.40 -5.60 26.27
CA VAL A 515 -15.50 -6.07 24.89
C VAL A 515 -16.77 -5.51 24.28
N LYS A 516 -16.66 -4.89 23.11
CA LYS A 516 -17.80 -4.42 22.32
C LYS A 516 -17.86 -5.23 21.01
N LEU A 517 -18.97 -5.92 20.78
CA LEU A 517 -19.22 -6.60 19.52
C LEU A 517 -19.69 -5.58 18.50
N ILE A 518 -19.11 -5.63 17.29
CA ILE A 518 -19.42 -4.73 16.17
C ILE A 518 -19.46 -5.53 14.86
N ASP A 519 -20.17 -4.99 13.86
CA ASP A 519 -20.32 -5.66 12.55
C ASP A 519 -19.07 -5.56 11.70
N ALA A 520 -18.32 -4.44 11.79
CA ALA A 520 -17.08 -4.22 11.07
C ALA A 520 -16.15 -3.25 11.80
N LEU A 521 -14.85 -3.43 11.65
CA LEU A 521 -13.84 -2.48 12.15
C LEU A 521 -13.71 -1.28 11.18
N PRO A 522 -13.62 -0.04 11.69
CA PRO A 522 -13.31 1.10 10.85
C PRO A 522 -11.89 0.95 10.29
N ALA A 523 -11.76 1.00 8.97
CA ALA A 523 -10.48 0.81 8.29
C ALA A 523 -10.27 1.82 7.15
N THR A 524 -9.00 2.03 6.79
CA THR A 524 -8.63 2.73 5.56
C THR A 524 -8.96 1.89 4.33
N GLY A 525 -8.98 2.50 3.14
CA GLY A 525 -9.11 1.75 1.88
C GLY A 525 -8.01 0.71 1.63
N ALA A 526 -6.87 0.83 2.33
CA ALA A 526 -5.79 -0.16 2.34
C ALA A 526 -5.96 -1.26 3.41
N GLY A 527 -7.09 -1.27 4.15
CA GLY A 527 -7.40 -2.28 5.16
C GLY A 527 -6.82 -2.03 6.57
N LYS A 528 -6.11 -0.90 6.79
CA LYS A 528 -5.56 -0.56 8.10
C LYS A 528 -6.66 -0.06 9.04
N VAL A 529 -6.76 -0.67 10.23
CA VAL A 529 -7.73 -0.27 11.27
C VAL A 529 -7.48 1.17 11.76
N LEU A 530 -8.55 1.95 11.83
CA LEU A 530 -8.55 3.34 12.30
C LEU A 530 -8.96 3.39 13.78
N ARG A 531 -8.04 3.01 14.70
CA ARG A 531 -8.30 2.96 16.14
C ARG A 531 -8.81 4.28 16.71
N ARG A 532 -8.46 5.43 16.10
CA ARG A 532 -8.95 6.76 16.50
C ARG A 532 -10.48 6.88 16.42
N LEU A 533 -11.12 6.13 15.51
CA LEU A 533 -12.58 6.12 15.35
C LEU A 533 -13.29 5.14 16.31
N LEU A 534 -12.51 4.35 17.07
CA LEU A 534 -13.03 3.46 18.11
C LEU A 534 -13.04 4.13 19.50
N LYS A 535 -12.33 5.25 19.66
CA LYS A 535 -12.40 6.06 20.89
C LYS A 535 -13.74 6.78 20.86
N ASP A 536 -14.54 6.59 21.91
CA ASP A 536 -15.78 7.34 22.06
C ASP A 536 -15.45 8.83 22.06
N PRO A 537 -16.22 9.68 21.37
CA PRO A 537 -16.04 11.12 21.51
C PRO A 537 -16.28 11.49 22.97
N THR A 538 -15.27 11.99 23.64
CA THR A 538 -15.36 12.59 24.99
C THR A 538 -16.17 13.87 24.94
#